data_8c69830e739cc10cac91f6b0946edbe7
#
_entry.id   8c69830e739cc10cac91f6b0946edbe7
#
_cell.length_a   1.000
_cell.length_b   1.000
_cell.length_c   1.000
_cell.angle_alpha   90.00
_cell.angle_beta   90.00
_cell.angle_gamma   90.00
#
_symmetry.space_group_name_H-M   'P 1'
#
loop_
_entity.id
_entity.type
_entity.pdbx_description
1 polymer ?
#
loop_
_entity_poly.entity_id
_entity_poly.type
_entity_poly.pdbx_seq_one_letter_code
_entity_poly.pdbx_strand_id
1 'polypeptide(L)'
;MSANRKTIVVKFGTSTLTHGSPKLNAPHMVDIVRQIAQLHQAGLRVVIVTSGAIAAGRHYLNHPQLPPTIASKQLLAAVGQSQLIQAWEKLFAIYDIHIGQILLTRADIEDRERFLNARDTLHALLDNHIIPVINENDAVATAEIKVGDNDNLSALVAILVQAEQLYLLTDQQGLFESDPRKNPDAKLIPVVEQITDHIRSIAGGSGTKLGTGGMSTKIIAADVATRSGIETIIAPGSRPDVIVDLAYDKPIGTKFIAHHSDRLESRKQWLFAAPSAGMLTIDEGAENAMLVQNKSLLPAGITAVEGRFSRGEVVKIKNTSGKVIALGMPRYNSDALELIKGKKSQDIEQILGYEYGAVALHRDDMIVL
;
A
#
# COMPACT_ATOMS: atom_id res chain seq x y z
N MET A 1 22.27 -10.03 6.75
CA MET A 1 21.36 -10.54 5.71
C MET A 1 19.98 -10.58 6.33
N SER A 2 19.13 -9.60 6.02
CA SER A 2 17.72 -9.61 6.45
C SER A 2 17.03 -10.77 5.74
N ALA A 3 16.63 -11.80 6.47
CA ALA A 3 15.74 -12.83 5.95
C ALA A 3 14.53 -12.09 5.38
N ASN A 4 14.14 -12.40 4.14
CA ASN A 4 12.98 -11.79 3.48
C ASN A 4 11.73 -12.17 4.28
N ARG A 5 11.31 -11.29 5.20
CA ARG A 5 10.17 -11.52 6.07
C ARG A 5 8.91 -11.27 5.27
N LYS A 6 7.99 -12.25 5.21
CA LYS A 6 6.70 -12.12 4.53
C LYS A 6 5.97 -10.88 5.03
N THR A 7 5.59 -9.98 4.11
CA THR A 7 4.81 -8.79 4.39
C THR A 7 3.36 -8.99 3.96
N ILE A 8 2.43 -8.74 4.87
CA ILE A 8 0.99 -8.93 4.67
C ILE A 8 0.28 -7.61 4.92
N VAL A 9 -0.59 -7.21 4.01
CA VAL A 9 -1.51 -6.09 4.21
C VAL A 9 -2.89 -6.63 4.55
N VAL A 10 -3.46 -6.17 5.66
CA VAL A 10 -4.81 -6.57 6.09
C VAL A 10 -5.72 -5.35 6.08
N LYS A 11 -6.76 -5.41 5.26
CA LYS A 11 -7.75 -4.34 5.15
C LYS A 11 -9.03 -4.69 5.91
N PHE A 12 -9.46 -3.77 6.75
CA PHE A 12 -10.70 -3.84 7.52
C PHE A 12 -11.68 -2.78 7.06
N GLY A 13 -12.87 -3.21 6.62
CA GLY A 13 -13.99 -2.32 6.35
C GLY A 13 -14.69 -1.85 7.63
N THR A 14 -15.49 -0.79 7.54
CA THR A 14 -16.28 -0.29 8.68
C THR A 14 -17.21 -1.38 9.24
N SER A 15 -17.91 -2.14 8.38
CA SER A 15 -18.78 -3.24 8.79
C SER A 15 -18.04 -4.32 9.59
N THR A 16 -16.80 -4.64 9.21
CA THR A 16 -15.95 -5.58 9.95
C THR A 16 -15.61 -5.04 11.35
N LEU A 17 -15.16 -3.78 11.44
CA LEU A 17 -14.75 -3.20 12.73
C LEU A 17 -15.92 -2.88 13.67
N THR A 18 -17.09 -2.57 13.12
CA THR A 18 -18.31 -2.32 13.92
C THR A 18 -19.08 -3.59 14.23
N HIS A 19 -18.85 -4.65 13.45
CA HIS A 19 -19.56 -5.94 13.58
C HIS A 19 -21.07 -5.75 13.69
N GLY A 20 -21.65 -4.91 12.80
CA GLY A 20 -23.07 -4.57 12.78
C GLY A 20 -23.55 -3.60 13.86
N SER A 21 -22.67 -3.10 14.74
CA SER A 21 -23.00 -2.12 15.77
C SER A 21 -22.81 -0.67 15.27
N PRO A 22 -23.43 0.34 15.93
CA PRO A 22 -23.23 1.75 15.56
C PRO A 22 -21.88 2.32 16.01
N LYS A 23 -21.04 1.54 16.69
CA LYS A 23 -19.71 1.90 17.21
C LYS A 23 -18.69 0.85 16.88
N LEU A 24 -17.41 1.16 17.09
CA LEU A 24 -16.35 0.16 17.02
C LEU A 24 -16.62 -0.97 18.02
N ASN A 25 -16.53 -2.21 17.55
CA ASN A 25 -16.78 -3.39 18.36
C ASN A 25 -15.48 -3.81 19.06
N ALA A 26 -15.29 -3.36 20.30
CA ALA A 26 -14.06 -3.64 21.04
C ALA A 26 -13.77 -5.14 21.21
N PRO A 27 -14.72 -6.03 21.56
CA PRO A 27 -14.45 -7.47 21.63
C PRO A 27 -13.92 -8.04 20.31
N HIS A 28 -14.49 -7.65 19.18
CA HIS A 28 -14.01 -8.11 17.87
C HIS A 28 -12.64 -7.54 17.53
N MET A 29 -12.39 -6.27 17.83
CA MET A 29 -11.07 -5.66 17.64
C MET A 29 -9.99 -6.32 18.52
N VAL A 30 -10.32 -6.76 19.74
CA VAL A 30 -9.40 -7.54 20.59
C VAL A 30 -8.96 -8.82 19.89
N ASP A 31 -9.91 -9.57 19.29
CA ASP A 31 -9.56 -10.80 18.57
C ASP A 31 -8.71 -10.52 17.33
N ILE A 32 -9.03 -9.48 16.55
CA ILE A 32 -8.21 -9.03 15.41
C ILE A 32 -6.78 -8.73 15.86
N VAL A 33 -6.61 -7.92 16.91
CA VAL A 33 -5.29 -7.53 17.42
C VAL A 33 -4.52 -8.74 17.95
N ARG A 34 -5.17 -9.68 18.64
CA ARG A 34 -4.57 -10.94 19.08
C ARG A 34 -3.95 -11.71 17.90
N GLN A 35 -4.70 -11.85 16.80
CA GLN A 35 -4.25 -12.54 15.60
C GLN A 35 -3.04 -11.83 14.96
N ILE A 36 -3.11 -10.50 14.82
CA ILE A 36 -2.02 -9.72 14.24
C ILE A 36 -0.78 -9.77 15.15
N ALA A 37 -0.94 -9.67 16.48
CA ALA A 37 0.15 -9.77 17.43
C ALA A 37 0.84 -11.13 17.34
N GLN A 38 0.10 -12.22 17.20
CA GLN A 38 0.65 -13.56 16.98
C GLN A 38 1.53 -13.63 15.73
N LEU A 39 1.08 -13.07 14.60
CA LEU A 39 1.86 -13.04 13.36
C LEU A 39 3.10 -12.16 13.50
N HIS A 40 2.95 -10.98 14.11
CA HIS A 40 4.06 -10.07 14.37
C HIS A 40 5.16 -10.71 15.24
N GLN A 41 4.78 -11.39 16.32
CA GLN A 41 5.69 -12.13 17.19
C GLN A 41 6.33 -13.32 16.47
N ALA A 42 5.64 -13.93 15.49
CA ALA A 42 6.21 -14.97 14.62
C ALA A 42 7.18 -14.38 13.55
N GLY A 43 7.38 -13.06 13.52
CA GLY A 43 8.35 -12.39 12.65
C GLY A 43 7.78 -11.95 11.30
N LEU A 44 6.47 -12.05 11.07
CA LEU A 44 5.84 -11.50 9.87
C LEU A 44 5.71 -9.97 9.98
N ARG A 45 5.77 -9.28 8.84
CA ARG A 45 5.49 -7.86 8.74
C ARG A 45 4.01 -7.67 8.42
N VAL A 46 3.27 -7.03 9.30
CA VAL A 46 1.84 -6.78 9.10
C VAL A 46 1.58 -5.29 8.98
N VAL A 47 0.80 -4.92 7.96
CA VAL A 47 0.34 -3.55 7.70
C VAL A 47 -1.18 -3.55 7.76
N ILE A 48 -1.76 -2.62 8.50
CA ILE A 48 -3.21 -2.48 8.64
C ILE A 48 -3.69 -1.34 7.76
N VAL A 49 -4.71 -1.60 6.93
CA VAL A 49 -5.50 -0.56 6.28
C VAL A 49 -6.89 -0.59 6.89
N THR A 50 -7.22 0.46 7.62
CA THR A 50 -8.44 0.54 8.43
C THR A 50 -9.47 1.46 7.80
N SER A 51 -10.72 1.27 8.16
CA SER A 51 -11.83 2.21 7.99
C SER A 51 -12.43 2.50 9.37
N GLY A 52 -13.57 3.17 9.40
CA GLY A 52 -14.35 3.32 10.64
C GLY A 52 -14.20 4.66 11.35
N ALA A 53 -13.40 5.60 10.84
CA ALA A 53 -13.25 6.92 11.44
C ALA A 53 -14.60 7.66 11.55
N ILE A 54 -15.40 7.71 10.47
CA ILE A 54 -16.72 8.35 10.49
C ILE A 54 -17.67 7.68 11.53
N ALA A 55 -17.65 6.36 11.63
CA ALA A 55 -18.48 5.64 12.61
C ALA A 55 -18.02 5.95 14.05
N ALA A 56 -16.71 5.95 14.29
CA ALA A 56 -16.15 6.30 15.58
C ALA A 56 -16.49 7.75 15.99
N GLY A 57 -16.37 8.71 15.07
CA GLY A 57 -16.72 10.11 15.31
C GLY A 57 -18.21 10.32 15.56
N ARG A 58 -19.07 9.65 14.79
CA ARG A 58 -20.52 9.69 15.01
C ARG A 58 -20.90 9.18 16.39
N HIS A 59 -20.32 8.07 16.83
CA HIS A 59 -20.54 7.54 18.16
C HIS A 59 -19.99 8.45 19.26
N TYR A 60 -18.77 8.95 19.11
CA TYR A 60 -18.14 9.84 20.08
C TYR A 60 -18.91 11.14 20.30
N LEU A 61 -19.51 11.68 19.25
CA LEU A 61 -20.37 12.87 19.30
C LEU A 61 -21.84 12.56 19.63
N ASN A 62 -22.15 11.37 20.14
CA ASN A 62 -23.51 10.95 20.51
C ASN A 62 -24.54 11.08 19.36
N HIS A 63 -24.15 10.64 18.16
CA HIS A 63 -25.01 10.60 16.97
C HIS A 63 -25.62 11.96 16.59
N PRO A 64 -24.79 12.98 16.31
CA PRO A 64 -25.27 14.33 16.04
C PRO A 64 -26.13 14.37 14.78
N GLN A 65 -27.16 15.22 14.79
CA GLN A 65 -27.98 15.51 13.61
C GLN A 65 -27.22 16.50 12.72
N LEU A 66 -26.53 15.99 11.71
CA LEU A 66 -25.74 16.78 10.78
C LEU A 66 -26.37 16.74 9.38
N PRO A 67 -26.30 17.83 8.61
CA PRO A 67 -26.75 17.79 7.22
C PRO A 67 -25.92 16.78 6.40
N PRO A 68 -26.50 16.17 5.34
CA PRO A 68 -25.82 15.16 4.54
C PRO A 68 -24.81 15.78 3.54
N THR A 69 -23.84 16.54 4.06
CA THR A 69 -22.81 17.23 3.28
C THR A 69 -21.46 16.53 3.38
N ILE A 70 -20.55 16.85 2.46
CA ILE A 70 -19.16 16.39 2.53
C ILE A 70 -18.51 16.91 3.81
N ALA A 71 -18.70 18.19 4.15
CA ALA A 71 -18.16 18.80 5.36
C ALA A 71 -18.59 18.05 6.64
N SER A 72 -19.85 17.58 6.71
CA SER A 72 -20.32 16.77 7.83
C SER A 72 -19.62 15.42 7.94
N LYS A 73 -19.33 14.78 6.81
CA LYS A 73 -18.54 13.54 6.79
C LYS A 73 -17.09 13.80 7.20
N GLN A 74 -16.48 14.87 6.70
CA GLN A 74 -15.12 15.30 7.05
C GLN A 74 -15.00 15.63 8.55
N LEU A 75 -15.99 16.34 9.12
CA LEU A 75 -16.06 16.60 10.55
C LEU A 75 -16.08 15.28 11.35
N LEU A 76 -16.96 14.35 10.98
CA LEU A 76 -17.05 13.06 11.65
C LEU A 76 -15.77 12.24 11.51
N ALA A 77 -15.13 12.26 10.33
CA ALA A 77 -13.87 11.59 10.09
C ALA A 77 -12.73 12.19 10.92
N ALA A 78 -12.61 13.52 10.94
CA ALA A 78 -11.57 14.22 11.71
C ALA A 78 -11.66 13.95 13.22
N VAL A 79 -12.87 14.02 13.79
CA VAL A 79 -13.11 13.67 15.20
C VAL A 79 -12.89 12.20 15.46
N GLY A 80 -13.38 11.35 14.57
CA GLY A 80 -13.34 9.90 14.75
C GLY A 80 -11.99 9.27 14.48
N GLN A 81 -11.14 9.88 13.66
CA GLN A 81 -9.80 9.35 13.38
C GLN A 81 -8.97 9.25 14.66
N SER A 82 -9.03 10.24 15.54
CA SER A 82 -8.34 10.19 16.83
C SER A 82 -8.86 9.07 17.73
N GLN A 83 -10.18 8.83 17.72
CA GLN A 83 -10.79 7.73 18.49
C GLN A 83 -10.41 6.36 17.93
N LEU A 84 -10.38 6.22 16.61
CA LEU A 84 -10.02 4.98 15.92
C LEU A 84 -8.56 4.60 16.20
N ILE A 85 -7.63 5.55 16.07
CA ILE A 85 -6.21 5.24 16.28
C ILE A 85 -5.92 4.94 17.76
N GLN A 86 -6.54 5.64 18.70
CA GLN A 86 -6.45 5.33 20.12
C GLN A 86 -7.00 3.94 20.46
N ALA A 87 -8.06 3.50 19.78
CA ALA A 87 -8.59 2.14 19.97
C ALA A 87 -7.55 1.09 19.53
N TRP A 88 -6.93 1.25 18.36
CA TRP A 88 -5.86 0.38 17.89
C TRP A 88 -4.66 0.39 18.85
N GLU A 89 -4.17 1.58 19.24
CA GLU A 89 -3.03 1.75 20.13
C GLU A 89 -3.23 1.03 21.47
N LYS A 90 -4.35 1.28 22.13
CA LYS A 90 -4.67 0.65 23.43
C LYS A 90 -4.71 -0.88 23.36
N LEU A 91 -5.18 -1.43 22.24
CA LEU A 91 -5.27 -2.88 22.08
C LEU A 91 -3.91 -3.50 21.74
N PHE A 92 -3.08 -2.86 20.92
CA PHE A 92 -1.73 -3.33 20.64
C PHE A 92 -0.79 -3.18 21.84
N ALA A 93 -1.00 -2.17 22.69
CA ALA A 93 -0.25 -1.98 23.93
C ALA A 93 -0.38 -3.18 24.90
N ILE A 94 -1.46 -3.96 24.83
CA ILE A 94 -1.63 -5.22 25.61
C ILE A 94 -0.51 -6.23 25.28
N TYR A 95 0.02 -6.18 24.06
CA TYR A 95 1.06 -7.08 23.55
C TYR A 95 2.44 -6.43 23.48
N ASP A 96 2.60 -5.21 24.04
CA ASP A 96 3.83 -4.41 23.96
C ASP A 96 4.26 -4.13 22.50
N ILE A 97 3.28 -3.93 21.63
CA ILE A 97 3.48 -3.64 20.19
C ILE A 97 3.14 -2.19 19.92
N HIS A 98 4.07 -1.47 19.30
CA HIS A 98 3.85 -0.10 18.86
C HIS A 98 3.19 -0.05 17.49
N ILE A 99 2.38 0.97 17.28
CA ILE A 99 1.77 1.27 15.98
C ILE A 99 2.21 2.65 15.49
N GLY A 100 2.21 2.83 14.16
CA GLY A 100 2.45 4.13 13.52
C GLY A 100 1.26 4.50 12.64
N GLN A 101 0.62 5.65 12.89
CA GLN A 101 -0.47 6.15 12.04
C GLN A 101 0.08 6.79 10.76
N ILE A 102 -0.51 6.41 9.61
CA ILE A 102 -0.28 7.08 8.33
C ILE A 102 -1.63 7.41 7.70
N LEU A 103 -1.81 8.65 7.30
CA LEU A 103 -2.99 9.11 6.57
C LEU A 103 -2.58 9.45 5.14
N LEU A 104 -3.22 8.80 4.18
CA LEU A 104 -2.94 8.97 2.75
C LEU A 104 -4.21 9.36 2.00
N THR A 105 -4.02 10.07 0.91
CA THR A 105 -5.03 10.26 -0.11
C THR A 105 -4.57 9.61 -1.41
N ARG A 106 -5.48 9.43 -2.35
CA ARG A 106 -5.15 8.98 -3.69
C ARG A 106 -4.11 9.89 -4.35
N ALA A 107 -4.23 11.21 -4.16
CA ALA A 107 -3.27 12.18 -4.69
C ALA A 107 -1.85 11.98 -4.15
N ASP A 108 -1.69 11.53 -2.89
CA ASP A 108 -0.37 11.23 -2.31
C ASP A 108 0.28 10.00 -2.96
N ILE A 109 -0.53 9.07 -3.47
CA ILE A 109 -0.02 7.89 -4.19
C ILE A 109 0.28 8.20 -5.66
N GLU A 110 -0.49 9.10 -6.28
CA GLU A 110 -0.30 9.51 -7.69
C GLU A 110 0.89 10.47 -7.84
N ASP A 111 1.20 11.26 -6.81
CA ASP A 111 2.39 12.12 -6.76
C ASP A 111 3.63 11.29 -6.41
N ARG A 112 4.64 11.33 -7.27
CA ARG A 112 5.84 10.48 -7.15
C ARG A 112 6.70 10.76 -5.94
N GLU A 113 6.84 12.03 -5.57
CA GLU A 113 7.63 12.41 -4.40
C GLU A 113 6.93 11.98 -3.11
N ARG A 114 5.61 12.23 -3.00
CA ARG A 114 4.80 11.79 -1.86
C ARG A 114 4.74 10.27 -1.76
N PHE A 115 4.64 9.57 -2.90
CA PHE A 115 4.72 8.12 -2.97
C PHE A 115 6.02 7.59 -2.36
N LEU A 116 7.19 8.17 -2.74
CA LEU A 116 8.47 7.76 -2.18
C LEU A 116 8.58 8.07 -0.70
N ASN A 117 8.07 9.22 -0.24
CA ASN A 117 8.05 9.60 1.18
C ASN A 117 7.20 8.63 2.00
N ALA A 118 5.99 8.30 1.52
CA ALA A 118 5.11 7.33 2.18
C ALA A 118 5.76 5.95 2.23
N ARG A 119 6.37 5.49 1.12
CA ARG A 119 7.08 4.22 1.05
C ARG A 119 8.24 4.15 2.06
N ASP A 120 9.08 5.17 2.08
CA ASP A 120 10.25 5.20 2.97
C ASP A 120 9.81 5.22 4.44
N THR A 121 8.75 5.96 4.78
CA THR A 121 8.17 5.95 6.13
C THR A 121 7.60 4.58 6.51
N LEU A 122 6.87 3.94 5.62
CA LEU A 122 6.31 2.60 5.85
C LEU A 122 7.42 1.57 6.08
N HIS A 123 8.47 1.58 5.26
CA HIS A 123 9.62 0.70 5.45
C HIS A 123 10.35 0.97 6.76
N ALA A 124 10.55 2.24 7.13
CA ALA A 124 11.17 2.60 8.41
C ALA A 124 10.35 2.08 9.61
N LEU A 125 9.03 2.18 9.57
CA LEU A 125 8.16 1.59 10.62
C LEU A 125 8.34 0.07 10.69
N LEU A 126 8.23 -0.62 9.55
CA LEU A 126 8.35 -2.08 9.47
C LEU A 126 9.73 -2.58 9.90
N ASP A 127 10.80 -1.87 9.56
CA ASP A 127 12.17 -2.22 9.94
C ASP A 127 12.43 -2.04 11.44
N ASN A 128 11.69 -1.13 12.08
CA ASN A 128 11.70 -0.91 13.54
C ASN A 128 10.61 -1.71 14.28
N HIS A 129 10.03 -2.73 13.66
CA HIS A 129 8.98 -3.58 14.25
C HIS A 129 7.75 -2.82 14.74
N ILE A 130 7.42 -1.69 14.11
CA ILE A 130 6.22 -0.90 14.38
C ILE A 130 5.17 -1.28 13.33
N ILE A 131 3.94 -1.55 13.76
CA ILE A 131 2.84 -1.88 12.83
C ILE A 131 2.24 -0.61 12.25
N PRO A 132 2.34 -0.38 10.92
CA PRO A 132 1.66 0.75 10.29
C PRO A 132 0.14 0.56 10.30
N VAL A 133 -0.59 1.57 10.76
CA VAL A 133 -2.06 1.65 10.67
C VAL A 133 -2.43 2.80 9.75
N ILE A 134 -2.92 2.45 8.57
CA ILE A 134 -3.17 3.38 7.48
C ILE A 134 -4.67 3.60 7.32
N ASN A 135 -5.07 4.84 7.11
CA ASN A 135 -6.43 5.19 6.71
C ASN A 135 -6.39 6.26 5.62
N GLU A 136 -7.50 6.43 4.92
CA GLU A 136 -7.74 7.60 4.08
C GLU A 136 -7.70 8.86 4.93
N ASN A 137 -7.09 9.94 4.41
CA ASN A 137 -7.21 11.26 5.01
C ASN A 137 -8.55 11.90 4.62
N ASP A 138 -9.63 11.36 5.16
CA ASP A 138 -10.99 11.81 4.90
C ASP A 138 -11.24 13.29 5.21
N ALA A 139 -10.38 13.92 6.03
CA ALA A 139 -10.53 15.33 6.37
C ALA A 139 -10.23 16.28 5.18
N VAL A 140 -9.43 15.82 4.22
CA VAL A 140 -9.04 16.60 3.03
C VAL A 140 -9.45 15.93 1.72
N ALA A 141 -9.72 14.63 1.72
CA ALA A 141 -10.17 13.89 0.54
C ALA A 141 -11.64 14.24 0.22
N THR A 142 -11.94 14.43 -1.06
CA THR A 142 -13.29 14.79 -1.53
C THR A 142 -13.89 13.78 -2.50
N ALA A 143 -13.07 13.16 -3.34
CA ALA A 143 -13.53 12.20 -4.34
C ALA A 143 -13.85 10.84 -3.71
N GLU A 144 -13.03 10.41 -2.80
CA GLU A 144 -13.05 9.11 -2.11
C GLU A 144 -14.13 9.05 -1.02
N ILE A 145 -14.42 10.17 -0.35
CA ILE A 145 -15.55 10.26 0.62
C ILE A 145 -16.89 9.90 -0.04
N LYS A 146 -17.01 10.13 -1.34
CA LYS A 146 -18.20 9.70 -2.10
C LYS A 146 -18.24 8.18 -2.30
N VAL A 147 -17.08 7.55 -2.37
CA VAL A 147 -16.92 6.11 -2.64
C VAL A 147 -16.75 5.30 -1.35
N GLY A 148 -16.19 5.91 -0.28
CA GLY A 148 -16.10 5.32 1.07
C GLY A 148 -15.31 4.01 1.13
N ASP A 149 -14.28 3.86 0.28
CA ASP A 149 -13.66 2.56 0.05
C ASP A 149 -12.15 2.58 0.13
N ASN A 150 -11.65 2.00 1.23
CA ASN A 150 -10.23 1.74 1.42
C ASN A 150 -9.74 0.44 0.74
N ASP A 151 -10.56 -0.25 -0.06
CA ASP A 151 -10.12 -1.46 -0.75
C ASP A 151 -9.00 -1.10 -1.76
N ASN A 152 -9.24 -0.07 -2.60
CA ASN A 152 -8.24 0.39 -3.56
C ASN A 152 -7.00 0.98 -2.86
N LEU A 153 -7.17 1.76 -1.79
CA LEU A 153 -6.06 2.25 -0.98
C LEU A 153 -5.21 1.08 -0.46
N SER A 154 -5.84 -0.02 -0.02
CA SER A 154 -5.11 -1.19 0.48
C SER A 154 -4.27 -1.89 -0.59
N ALA A 155 -4.75 -1.94 -1.84
CA ALA A 155 -3.97 -2.46 -2.96
C ALA A 155 -2.75 -1.57 -3.26
N LEU A 156 -2.93 -0.25 -3.23
CA LEU A 156 -1.82 0.70 -3.42
C LEU A 156 -0.81 0.65 -2.27
N VAL A 157 -1.27 0.52 -1.02
CA VAL A 157 -0.41 0.29 0.15
C VAL A 157 0.36 -1.02 0.01
N ALA A 158 -0.28 -2.10 -0.45
CA ALA A 158 0.39 -3.37 -0.67
C ALA A 158 1.52 -3.27 -1.71
N ILE A 159 1.33 -2.44 -2.74
CA ILE A 159 2.38 -2.11 -3.73
C ILE A 159 3.51 -1.30 -3.06
N LEU A 160 3.18 -0.29 -2.26
CA LEU A 160 4.15 0.56 -1.55
C LEU A 160 5.10 -0.26 -0.67
N VAL A 161 4.55 -1.20 0.12
CA VAL A 161 5.31 -2.04 1.04
C VAL A 161 5.84 -3.33 0.40
N GLN A 162 5.61 -3.52 -0.91
CA GLN A 162 5.98 -4.74 -1.65
C GLN A 162 5.47 -6.01 -0.97
N ALA A 163 4.21 -5.99 -0.54
CA ALA A 163 3.59 -7.11 0.15
C ALA A 163 3.54 -8.37 -0.73
N GLU A 164 3.61 -9.53 -0.12
CA GLU A 164 3.33 -10.82 -0.77
C GLU A 164 1.83 -11.10 -0.84
N GLN A 165 1.08 -10.65 0.18
CA GLN A 165 -0.35 -10.92 0.27
C GLN A 165 -1.14 -9.71 0.74
N LEU A 166 -2.36 -9.56 0.21
CA LEU A 166 -3.38 -8.60 0.60
C LEU A 166 -4.64 -9.35 1.05
N TYR A 167 -5.09 -9.12 2.28
CA TYR A 167 -6.34 -9.66 2.80
C TYR A 167 -7.41 -8.59 2.84
N LEU A 168 -8.48 -8.76 2.08
CA LEU A 168 -9.66 -7.90 2.06
C LEU A 168 -10.75 -8.54 2.94
N LEU A 169 -10.76 -8.18 4.23
CA LEU A 169 -11.72 -8.73 5.17
C LEU A 169 -13.08 -8.03 5.06
N THR A 170 -14.12 -8.83 4.96
CA THR A 170 -15.48 -8.39 4.67
C THR A 170 -16.51 -9.16 5.51
N ASP A 171 -17.78 -8.80 5.40
CA ASP A 171 -18.92 -9.52 5.99
C ASP A 171 -19.36 -10.73 5.16
N GLN A 172 -18.80 -10.92 3.96
CA GLN A 172 -19.10 -12.04 3.08
C GLN A 172 -18.05 -13.14 3.17
N GLN A 173 -18.42 -14.37 2.83
CA GLN A 173 -17.51 -15.54 2.82
C GLN A 173 -16.42 -15.45 1.75
N GLY A 174 -16.63 -14.66 0.69
CA GLY A 174 -15.77 -14.48 -0.45
C GLY A 174 -16.60 -14.07 -1.68
N LEU A 175 -16.09 -14.31 -2.87
CA LEU A 175 -16.79 -14.11 -4.13
C LEU A 175 -17.65 -15.34 -4.47
N PHE A 176 -18.93 -15.13 -4.79
CA PHE A 176 -19.86 -16.16 -5.22
C PHE A 176 -20.17 -16.02 -6.72
N GLU A 177 -20.62 -17.11 -7.35
CA GLU A 177 -21.07 -17.13 -8.75
C GLU A 177 -22.25 -16.17 -9.03
N SER A 178 -23.02 -15.82 -7.99
CA SER A 178 -24.07 -14.80 -8.00
C SER A 178 -24.27 -14.26 -6.58
N ASP A 179 -25.03 -13.18 -6.41
CA ASP A 179 -25.29 -12.59 -5.09
C ASP A 179 -26.01 -13.58 -4.16
N PRO A 180 -25.38 -14.11 -3.11
CA PRO A 180 -25.98 -15.12 -2.23
C PRO A 180 -27.19 -14.62 -1.45
N ARG A 181 -27.39 -13.30 -1.35
CA ARG A 181 -28.60 -12.70 -0.74
C ARG A 181 -29.83 -12.83 -1.64
N LYS A 182 -29.60 -12.96 -2.97
CA LYS A 182 -30.66 -13.13 -3.98
C LYS A 182 -30.78 -14.57 -4.44
N ASN A 183 -29.69 -15.32 -4.43
CA ASN A 183 -29.63 -16.73 -4.80
C ASN A 183 -28.93 -17.51 -3.67
N PRO A 184 -29.69 -18.15 -2.75
CA PRO A 184 -29.12 -18.94 -1.66
C PRO A 184 -28.27 -20.13 -2.12
N ASP A 185 -28.48 -20.63 -3.34
CA ASP A 185 -27.72 -21.75 -3.93
C ASP A 185 -26.44 -21.32 -4.62
N ALA A 186 -26.11 -20.03 -4.58
CA ALA A 186 -24.87 -19.51 -5.17
C ALA A 186 -23.64 -20.18 -4.53
N LYS A 187 -22.74 -20.66 -5.36
CA LYS A 187 -21.52 -21.32 -4.90
C LYS A 187 -20.39 -20.32 -4.71
N LEU A 188 -19.62 -20.53 -3.65
CA LEU A 188 -18.38 -19.79 -3.43
C LEU A 188 -17.35 -20.16 -4.49
N ILE A 189 -16.67 -19.17 -5.05
CA ILE A 189 -15.54 -19.36 -5.96
C ILE A 189 -14.26 -19.37 -5.09
N PRO A 190 -13.61 -20.52 -4.90
CA PRO A 190 -12.46 -20.59 -4.00
C PRO A 190 -11.20 -19.93 -4.57
N VAL A 191 -11.02 -20.00 -5.89
CA VAL A 191 -9.82 -19.49 -6.59
C VAL A 191 -10.23 -18.79 -7.88
N VAL A 192 -9.63 -17.62 -8.11
CA VAL A 192 -9.73 -16.86 -9.35
C VAL A 192 -8.32 -16.74 -9.93
N GLU A 193 -8.07 -17.44 -11.04
CA GLU A 193 -6.77 -17.39 -11.72
C GLU A 193 -6.60 -16.09 -12.52
N GLN A 194 -7.68 -15.59 -13.13
CA GLN A 194 -7.72 -14.34 -13.88
C GLN A 194 -9.00 -13.57 -13.62
N ILE A 195 -8.89 -12.26 -13.44
CA ILE A 195 -10.04 -11.37 -13.29
C ILE A 195 -10.57 -10.98 -14.67
N THR A 196 -11.46 -11.83 -15.19
CA THR A 196 -12.13 -11.66 -16.48
C THR A 196 -13.32 -10.71 -16.35
N ASP A 197 -13.93 -10.32 -17.50
CA ASP A 197 -15.16 -9.52 -17.51
C ASP A 197 -16.31 -10.27 -16.83
N HIS A 198 -16.34 -11.61 -16.90
CA HIS A 198 -17.28 -12.42 -16.16
C HIS A 198 -17.13 -12.23 -14.65
N ILE A 199 -15.92 -12.34 -14.11
CA ILE A 199 -15.64 -12.11 -12.69
C ILE A 199 -16.06 -10.68 -12.27
N ARG A 200 -15.81 -9.68 -13.11
CA ARG A 200 -16.25 -8.30 -12.87
C ARG A 200 -17.79 -8.18 -12.86
N SER A 201 -18.47 -8.90 -13.76
CA SER A 201 -19.92 -8.85 -13.86
C SER A 201 -20.65 -9.46 -12.68
N ILE A 202 -20.19 -10.61 -12.18
CA ILE A 202 -20.80 -11.27 -10.99
C ILE A 202 -20.57 -10.48 -9.69
N ALA A 203 -19.53 -9.67 -9.63
CA ALA A 203 -19.27 -8.75 -8.52
C ALA A 203 -20.19 -7.51 -8.50
N GLY A 204 -21.15 -7.41 -9.43
CA GLY A 204 -22.04 -6.25 -9.55
C GLY A 204 -21.59 -5.22 -10.57
N GLY A 205 -20.95 -5.69 -11.68
CA GLY A 205 -20.31 -4.86 -12.71
C GLY A 205 -21.22 -3.97 -13.52
N SER A 206 -20.60 -3.08 -14.26
CA SER A 206 -21.01 -2.17 -15.38
C SER A 206 -22.36 -1.44 -15.35
N GLY A 207 -23.00 -1.24 -14.21
CA GLY A 207 -24.30 -0.52 -14.19
C GLY A 207 -24.71 0.05 -12.85
N THR A 208 -24.08 -0.35 -11.78
CA THR A 208 -24.36 0.23 -10.47
C THR A 208 -23.46 1.44 -10.24
N LYS A 209 -24.07 2.62 -10.05
CA LYS A 209 -23.40 3.82 -9.52
C LYS A 209 -22.47 3.37 -8.39
N LEU A 210 -21.19 3.77 -8.46
CA LEU A 210 -20.15 3.49 -7.48
C LEU A 210 -20.73 3.42 -6.06
N GLY A 211 -20.98 2.18 -5.60
CA GLY A 211 -21.50 1.94 -4.26
C GLY A 211 -20.35 1.93 -3.26
N THR A 212 -20.61 2.45 -2.09
CA THR A 212 -19.65 2.49 -0.98
C THR A 212 -19.29 1.07 -0.55
N GLY A 213 -18.08 0.58 -0.93
CA GLY A 213 -17.46 -0.61 -0.34
C GLY A 213 -18.11 -1.96 -0.65
N GLY A 214 -18.54 -2.21 -1.90
CA GLY A 214 -19.12 -3.48 -2.33
C GLY A 214 -18.10 -4.53 -2.82
N MET A 215 -18.60 -5.67 -3.32
CA MET A 215 -17.73 -6.71 -3.91
C MET A 215 -16.99 -6.18 -5.14
N SER A 216 -17.60 -5.29 -5.93
CA SER A 216 -16.98 -4.68 -7.11
C SER A 216 -15.70 -3.89 -6.77
N THR A 217 -15.67 -3.15 -5.67
CA THR A 217 -14.48 -2.41 -5.25
C THR A 217 -13.36 -3.36 -4.83
N LYS A 218 -13.69 -4.48 -4.19
CA LYS A 218 -12.73 -5.53 -3.82
C LYS A 218 -12.14 -6.23 -5.03
N ILE A 219 -12.94 -6.46 -6.08
CA ILE A 219 -12.44 -7.02 -7.35
C ILE A 219 -11.50 -6.03 -8.05
N ILE A 220 -11.81 -4.71 -8.03
CA ILE A 220 -10.91 -3.69 -8.57
C ILE A 220 -9.59 -3.68 -7.80
N ALA A 221 -9.64 -3.69 -6.46
CA ALA A 221 -8.45 -3.74 -5.61
C ALA A 221 -7.63 -5.02 -5.85
N ALA A 222 -8.30 -6.17 -5.97
CA ALA A 222 -7.65 -7.44 -6.30
C ALA A 222 -6.97 -7.41 -7.68
N ASP A 223 -7.60 -6.77 -8.69
CA ASP A 223 -7.01 -6.63 -10.03
C ASP A 223 -5.73 -5.77 -9.99
N VAL A 224 -5.75 -4.65 -9.26
CA VAL A 224 -4.57 -3.79 -9.08
C VAL A 224 -3.44 -4.54 -8.36
N ALA A 225 -3.76 -5.25 -7.28
CA ALA A 225 -2.77 -5.97 -6.48
C ALA A 225 -2.18 -7.17 -7.24
N THR A 226 -3.02 -8.00 -7.88
CA THR A 226 -2.55 -9.21 -8.59
C THR A 226 -1.70 -8.89 -9.82
N ARG A 227 -2.02 -7.83 -10.56
CA ARG A 227 -1.17 -7.28 -11.64
C ARG A 227 0.18 -6.81 -11.13
N SER A 228 0.27 -6.42 -9.87
CA SER A 228 1.53 -6.03 -9.22
C SER A 228 2.25 -7.21 -8.55
N GLY A 229 1.80 -8.44 -8.78
CA GLY A 229 2.39 -9.66 -8.24
C GLY A 229 2.06 -9.90 -6.77
N ILE A 230 0.93 -9.37 -6.28
CA ILE A 230 0.48 -9.51 -4.90
C ILE A 230 -0.75 -10.41 -4.87
N GLU A 231 -0.64 -11.55 -4.22
CA GLU A 231 -1.76 -12.47 -4.02
C GLU A 231 -2.83 -11.80 -3.16
N THR A 232 -4.08 -11.82 -3.59
CA THR A 232 -5.17 -11.16 -2.86
C THR A 232 -6.21 -12.17 -2.42
N ILE A 233 -6.69 -12.06 -1.17
CA ILE A 233 -7.70 -12.95 -0.63
C ILE A 233 -8.86 -12.12 -0.06
N ILE A 234 -10.08 -12.42 -0.52
CA ILE A 234 -11.32 -11.88 0.05
C ILE A 234 -11.88 -12.93 1.02
N ALA A 235 -12.03 -12.58 2.30
CA ALA A 235 -12.41 -13.53 3.33
C ALA A 235 -13.34 -12.91 4.40
N PRO A 236 -14.12 -13.75 5.14
CA PRO A 236 -15.00 -13.27 6.19
C PRO A 236 -14.21 -12.77 7.39
N GLY A 237 -14.29 -11.47 7.67
CA GLY A 237 -13.59 -10.84 8.80
C GLY A 237 -14.15 -11.23 10.17
N SER A 238 -15.35 -11.80 10.25
CA SER A 238 -15.98 -12.27 11.48
C SER A 238 -15.56 -13.68 11.89
N ARG A 239 -14.86 -14.41 11.02
CA ARG A 239 -14.40 -15.77 11.31
C ARG A 239 -13.27 -15.73 12.35
N PRO A 240 -13.33 -16.53 13.42
CA PRO A 240 -12.22 -16.68 14.36
C PRO A 240 -10.95 -17.13 13.63
N ASP A 241 -9.80 -16.60 14.07
CA ASP A 241 -8.46 -16.93 13.56
C ASP A 241 -8.25 -16.74 12.04
N VAL A 242 -9.12 -16.01 11.36
CA VAL A 242 -9.06 -15.87 9.90
C VAL A 242 -7.73 -15.31 9.41
N ILE A 243 -7.16 -14.32 10.10
CA ILE A 243 -5.90 -13.66 9.68
C ILE A 243 -4.72 -14.62 9.84
N VAL A 244 -4.69 -15.36 10.94
CA VAL A 244 -3.66 -16.39 11.20
C VAL A 244 -3.80 -17.53 10.19
N ASP A 245 -5.03 -18.03 10.01
CA ASP A 245 -5.31 -19.12 9.08
C ASP A 245 -4.89 -18.78 7.65
N LEU A 246 -5.19 -17.57 7.19
CA LEU A 246 -4.76 -17.08 5.86
C LEU A 246 -3.24 -16.95 5.75
N ALA A 247 -2.57 -16.48 6.80
CA ALA A 247 -1.10 -16.34 6.79
C ALA A 247 -0.38 -17.68 6.67
N TYR A 248 -1.03 -18.77 7.09
CA TYR A 248 -0.58 -20.16 6.93
C TYR A 248 -1.28 -20.89 5.78
N ASP A 249 -1.76 -20.14 4.77
CA ASP A 249 -2.30 -20.63 3.49
C ASP A 249 -3.50 -21.58 3.61
N LYS A 250 -4.29 -21.48 4.70
CA LYS A 250 -5.54 -22.26 4.78
C LYS A 250 -6.56 -21.75 3.74
N PRO A 251 -7.30 -22.65 3.08
CA PRO A 251 -8.24 -22.31 2.01
C PRO A 251 -9.52 -21.67 2.58
N ILE A 252 -9.49 -20.35 2.80
CA ILE A 252 -10.61 -19.56 3.30
C ILE A 252 -10.92 -18.45 2.31
N GLY A 253 -12.20 -18.25 2.01
CA GLY A 253 -12.65 -17.19 1.12
C GLY A 253 -12.35 -17.44 -0.33
N THR A 254 -12.06 -16.37 -1.07
CA THR A 254 -11.69 -16.41 -2.49
C THR A 254 -10.28 -15.89 -2.67
N LYS A 255 -9.41 -16.71 -3.21
CA LYS A 255 -8.02 -16.40 -3.50
C LYS A 255 -7.87 -15.95 -4.96
N PHE A 256 -7.28 -14.80 -5.19
CA PHE A 256 -6.93 -14.26 -6.50
C PHE A 256 -5.43 -14.43 -6.71
N ILE A 257 -5.09 -15.23 -7.72
CA ILE A 257 -3.71 -15.61 -8.02
C ILE A 257 -2.97 -14.43 -8.66
N ALA A 258 -1.78 -14.14 -8.16
CA ALA A 258 -0.88 -13.19 -8.77
C ALA A 258 0.10 -13.89 -9.71
N HIS A 259 0.29 -13.32 -10.89
CA HIS A 259 1.29 -13.82 -11.84
C HIS A 259 2.61 -13.08 -11.63
N HIS A 260 3.66 -13.78 -11.21
CA HIS A 260 4.97 -13.15 -10.93
C HIS A 260 5.63 -12.52 -12.17
N SER A 261 5.30 -12.97 -13.37
CA SER A 261 5.68 -12.33 -14.63
C SER A 261 5.17 -10.89 -14.74
N ASP A 262 4.00 -10.61 -14.17
CA ASP A 262 3.32 -9.34 -14.32
C ASP A 262 3.93 -8.25 -13.42
N ARG A 263 4.57 -8.64 -12.32
CA ARG A 263 5.21 -7.71 -11.38
C ARG A 263 6.33 -6.90 -12.03
N LEU A 264 7.18 -7.57 -12.81
CA LEU A 264 8.28 -6.93 -13.53
C LEU A 264 7.76 -6.06 -14.70
N GLU A 265 6.76 -6.56 -15.41
CA GLU A 265 6.13 -5.87 -16.54
C GLU A 265 5.34 -4.63 -16.08
N SER A 266 4.54 -4.73 -15.01
CA SER A 266 3.80 -3.59 -14.45
C SER A 266 4.74 -2.49 -13.96
N ARG A 267 5.86 -2.87 -13.35
CA ARG A 267 6.89 -1.92 -12.91
C ARG A 267 7.59 -1.26 -14.10
N LYS A 268 7.92 -2.02 -15.13
CA LYS A 268 8.45 -1.50 -16.39
C LYS A 268 7.47 -0.52 -17.03
N GLN A 269 6.20 -0.91 -17.17
CA GLN A 269 5.17 -0.06 -17.76
C GLN A 269 5.02 1.27 -16.99
N TRP A 270 5.04 1.23 -15.66
CA TRP A 270 4.93 2.43 -14.84
C TRP A 270 6.16 3.36 -14.98
N LEU A 271 7.38 2.81 -15.02
CA LEU A 271 8.61 3.57 -15.24
C LEU A 271 8.69 4.12 -16.67
N PHE A 272 8.28 3.34 -17.69
CA PHE A 272 8.31 3.76 -19.09
C PHE A 272 7.15 4.69 -19.50
N ALA A 273 6.04 4.70 -18.75
CA ALA A 273 4.86 5.53 -19.09
C ALA A 273 5.12 7.03 -18.93
N ALA A 274 6.15 7.44 -18.18
CA ALA A 274 6.49 8.83 -18.01
C ALA A 274 7.67 9.25 -18.90
N PRO A 275 7.61 10.43 -19.51
CA PRO A 275 8.76 11.00 -20.19
C PRO A 275 9.91 11.18 -19.20
N SER A 276 11.15 10.94 -19.65
CA SER A 276 12.33 11.19 -18.84
C SER A 276 12.51 12.70 -18.62
N ALA A 277 12.60 13.11 -17.36
CA ALA A 277 12.79 14.52 -16.97
C ALA A 277 14.26 14.95 -16.98
N GLY A 278 15.19 13.96 -16.98
CA GLY A 278 16.63 14.26 -16.97
C GLY A 278 17.48 13.04 -17.28
N MET A 279 18.80 13.22 -17.09
CA MET A 279 19.80 12.21 -17.40
C MET A 279 20.95 12.24 -16.39
N LEU A 280 21.43 11.05 -16.01
CA LEU A 280 22.64 10.88 -15.20
C LEU A 280 23.70 10.17 -16.02
N THR A 281 24.91 10.67 -16.02
CA THR A 281 26.09 9.94 -16.56
C THR A 281 26.80 9.28 -15.39
N ILE A 282 27.20 8.02 -15.56
CA ILE A 282 27.88 7.24 -14.53
C ILE A 282 29.25 6.76 -15.03
N ASP A 283 30.13 6.47 -14.09
CA ASP A 283 31.44 5.89 -14.38
C ASP A 283 31.37 4.36 -14.64
N GLU A 284 32.49 3.77 -15.08
CA GLU A 284 32.57 2.33 -15.37
C GLU A 284 32.38 1.46 -14.13
N GLY A 285 32.81 1.93 -12.95
CA GLY A 285 32.63 1.22 -11.68
C GLY A 285 31.18 1.11 -11.30
N ALA A 286 30.42 2.21 -11.43
CA ALA A 286 28.97 2.24 -11.20
C ALA A 286 28.20 1.42 -12.25
N GLU A 287 28.59 1.49 -13.52
CA GLU A 287 28.03 0.66 -14.60
C GLU A 287 28.16 -0.84 -14.25
N ASN A 288 29.36 -1.29 -13.91
CA ASN A 288 29.60 -2.68 -13.52
C ASN A 288 28.80 -3.08 -12.26
N ALA A 289 28.74 -2.20 -11.25
CA ALA A 289 27.97 -2.45 -10.04
C ALA A 289 26.47 -2.61 -10.32
N MET A 290 25.90 -1.81 -11.23
CA MET A 290 24.51 -1.85 -11.61
C MET A 290 24.17 -3.05 -12.50
N LEU A 291 24.93 -3.25 -13.59
CA LEU A 291 24.61 -4.23 -14.63
C LEU A 291 25.00 -5.65 -14.24
N VAL A 292 26.15 -5.83 -13.60
CA VAL A 292 26.72 -7.16 -13.29
C VAL A 292 26.39 -7.58 -11.84
N GLN A 293 26.58 -6.66 -10.89
CA GLN A 293 26.40 -6.99 -9.46
C GLN A 293 25.00 -6.69 -8.93
N ASN A 294 24.10 -6.17 -9.77
CA ASN A 294 22.70 -5.86 -9.43
C ASN A 294 22.57 -4.91 -8.21
N LYS A 295 23.48 -3.93 -8.10
CA LYS A 295 23.53 -2.99 -6.97
C LYS A 295 22.84 -1.66 -7.27
N SER A 296 22.52 -0.91 -6.21
CA SER A 296 22.02 0.46 -6.26
C SER A 296 23.10 1.42 -6.77
N LEU A 297 22.70 2.53 -7.39
CA LEU A 297 23.61 3.59 -7.81
C LEU A 297 23.92 4.51 -6.63
N LEU A 298 25.21 4.64 -6.29
CA LEU A 298 25.70 5.56 -5.28
C LEU A 298 26.03 6.94 -5.91
N PRO A 299 25.97 8.04 -5.14
CA PRO A 299 26.41 9.35 -5.64
C PRO A 299 27.84 9.37 -6.17
N ALA A 300 28.72 8.58 -5.55
CA ALA A 300 30.14 8.46 -5.96
C ALA A 300 30.32 8.04 -7.41
N GLY A 301 29.41 7.23 -7.95
CA GLY A 301 29.47 6.76 -9.34
C GLY A 301 28.84 7.72 -10.36
N ILE A 302 28.26 8.84 -9.94
CA ILE A 302 27.64 9.83 -10.84
C ILE A 302 28.69 10.85 -11.24
N THR A 303 28.88 11.05 -12.55
CA THR A 303 29.86 12.00 -13.13
C THR A 303 29.20 13.27 -13.67
N ALA A 304 27.96 13.17 -14.16
CA ALA A 304 27.20 14.34 -14.62
C ALA A 304 25.70 14.20 -14.36
N VAL A 305 25.02 15.33 -14.16
CA VAL A 305 23.57 15.46 -14.00
C VAL A 305 23.07 16.43 -15.07
N GLU A 306 22.10 16.03 -15.87
CA GLU A 306 21.54 16.83 -16.96
C GLU A 306 20.00 16.92 -16.82
N GLY A 307 19.45 18.10 -17.08
CA GLY A 307 18.01 18.37 -16.94
C GLY A 307 17.63 18.83 -15.55
N ARG A 308 16.37 19.24 -15.41
CA ARG A 308 15.74 19.58 -14.12
C ARG A 308 14.68 18.56 -13.79
N PHE A 309 14.84 17.92 -12.66
CA PHE A 309 13.89 16.91 -12.18
C PHE A 309 13.76 16.92 -10.66
N SER A 310 12.58 16.59 -10.20
CA SER A 310 12.26 16.39 -8.79
C SER A 310 12.61 14.95 -8.36
N ARG A 311 12.59 14.71 -7.04
CA ARG A 311 12.70 13.38 -6.46
C ARG A 311 11.59 12.47 -7.03
N GLY A 312 11.98 11.27 -7.49
CA GLY A 312 11.02 10.28 -8.01
C GLY A 312 10.62 10.47 -9.47
N GLU A 313 11.01 11.55 -10.13
CA GLU A 313 10.82 11.65 -11.58
C GLU A 313 11.78 10.70 -12.31
N VAL A 314 11.33 10.21 -13.49
CA VAL A 314 12.15 9.25 -14.25
C VAL A 314 13.33 9.94 -14.91
N VAL A 315 14.50 9.37 -14.72
CA VAL A 315 15.73 9.81 -15.41
C VAL A 315 16.35 8.67 -16.22
N LYS A 316 17.03 9.01 -17.30
CA LYS A 316 17.88 8.09 -18.05
C LYS A 316 19.23 8.00 -17.39
N ILE A 317 19.81 6.80 -17.38
CA ILE A 317 21.17 6.56 -16.91
C ILE A 317 21.99 6.15 -18.11
N LYS A 318 23.05 6.91 -18.41
CA LYS A 318 23.97 6.63 -19.49
C LYS A 318 25.40 6.34 -18.97
N ASN A 319 26.08 5.49 -19.64
CA ASN A 319 27.50 5.22 -19.37
C ASN A 319 28.43 6.28 -20.01
N THR A 320 29.73 6.16 -19.82
CA THR A 320 30.74 7.07 -20.36
C THR A 320 30.78 7.15 -21.89
N SER A 321 30.30 6.10 -22.60
CA SER A 321 30.17 6.10 -24.06
C SER A 321 28.91 6.82 -24.58
N GLY A 322 28.04 7.32 -23.66
CA GLY A 322 26.78 7.97 -24.01
C GLY A 322 25.61 7.02 -24.27
N LYS A 323 25.80 5.70 -24.12
CA LYS A 323 24.73 4.71 -24.27
C LYS A 323 23.79 4.75 -23.04
N VAL A 324 22.50 4.86 -23.26
CA VAL A 324 21.50 4.70 -22.19
C VAL A 324 21.44 3.22 -21.81
N ILE A 325 21.69 2.93 -20.54
CA ILE A 325 21.80 1.57 -20.01
C ILE A 325 20.70 1.23 -18.98
N ALA A 326 20.04 2.26 -18.42
CA ALA A 326 18.94 2.06 -17.49
C ALA A 326 18.01 3.28 -17.45
N LEU A 327 16.82 3.06 -16.91
CA LEU A 327 15.89 4.09 -16.44
C LEU A 327 15.70 3.92 -14.93
N GLY A 328 15.48 5.02 -14.21
CA GLY A 328 15.23 4.92 -12.78
C GLY A 328 14.68 6.20 -12.16
N MET A 329 14.28 6.08 -10.90
CA MET A 329 13.76 7.18 -10.09
C MET A 329 14.81 7.56 -9.04
N PRO A 330 15.39 8.77 -9.11
CA PRO A 330 16.36 9.22 -8.13
C PRO A 330 15.70 9.54 -6.78
N ARG A 331 16.44 9.30 -5.71
CA ARG A 331 16.05 9.66 -4.34
C ARG A 331 16.27 11.14 -4.02
N TYR A 332 16.98 11.85 -4.86
CA TYR A 332 17.33 13.26 -4.73
C TYR A 332 16.96 13.97 -6.03
N ASN A 333 16.59 15.26 -5.95
CA ASN A 333 16.35 16.08 -7.13
C ASN A 333 17.67 16.42 -7.85
N SER A 334 17.56 17.03 -9.03
CA SER A 334 18.72 17.39 -9.87
C SER A 334 19.74 18.27 -9.14
N ASP A 335 19.25 19.26 -8.38
CA ASP A 335 20.14 20.22 -7.70
C ASP A 335 20.93 19.54 -6.57
N ALA A 336 20.27 18.68 -5.79
CA ALA A 336 20.92 17.90 -4.75
C ALA A 336 21.92 16.89 -5.35
N LEU A 337 21.56 16.17 -6.42
CA LEU A 337 22.47 15.24 -7.10
C LEU A 337 23.69 15.95 -7.68
N GLU A 338 23.55 17.18 -8.19
CA GLU A 338 24.67 17.97 -8.67
C GLU A 338 25.69 18.29 -7.55
N LEU A 339 25.20 18.52 -6.31
CA LEU A 339 26.04 18.78 -5.14
C LEU A 339 26.75 17.52 -4.63
N ILE A 340 26.07 16.37 -4.66
CA ILE A 340 26.60 15.12 -4.08
C ILE A 340 27.25 14.18 -5.10
N LYS A 341 27.19 14.45 -6.41
CA LYS A 341 27.85 13.63 -7.44
C LYS A 341 29.35 13.47 -7.15
N GLY A 342 29.86 12.28 -7.30
CA GLY A 342 31.26 11.95 -7.00
C GLY A 342 31.61 11.94 -5.52
N LYS A 343 30.66 12.18 -4.61
CA LYS A 343 30.85 12.17 -3.15
C LYS A 343 30.51 10.83 -2.55
N LYS A 344 31.07 10.54 -1.37
CA LYS A 344 30.74 9.33 -0.62
C LYS A 344 29.36 9.49 0.02
N SER A 345 28.64 8.39 0.17
CA SER A 345 27.29 8.39 0.78
C SER A 345 27.26 8.97 2.20
N GLN A 346 28.31 8.77 2.98
CA GLN A 346 28.44 9.31 4.34
C GLN A 346 28.50 10.84 4.41
N ASP A 347 28.80 11.51 3.31
CA ASP A 347 28.96 12.97 3.24
C ASP A 347 27.65 13.67 2.84
N ILE A 348 26.61 12.92 2.48
CA ILE A 348 25.33 13.45 1.95
C ILE A 348 24.68 14.41 2.94
N GLU A 349 24.48 13.98 4.19
CA GLU A 349 23.82 14.79 5.22
C GLU A 349 24.60 16.07 5.51
N GLN A 350 25.93 15.99 5.53
CA GLN A 350 26.78 17.18 5.73
C GLN A 350 26.68 18.19 4.58
N ILE A 351 26.51 17.68 3.33
CA ILE A 351 26.46 18.54 2.13
C ILE A 351 25.06 19.15 1.96
N LEU A 352 24.01 18.35 2.16
CA LEU A 352 22.64 18.77 1.87
C LEU A 352 21.87 19.29 3.09
N GLY A 353 22.30 18.95 4.32
CA GLY A 353 21.54 19.19 5.56
C GLY A 353 20.41 18.18 5.79
N TYR A 354 20.25 17.20 4.92
CA TYR A 354 19.27 16.10 5.03
C TYR A 354 19.74 14.87 4.24
N GLU A 355 19.14 13.72 4.53
CA GLU A 355 19.41 12.46 3.83
C GLU A 355 18.14 11.67 3.55
N TYR A 356 17.96 11.20 2.31
CA TYR A 356 16.93 10.24 1.90
C TYR A 356 17.48 8.80 1.77
N GLY A 357 18.62 8.54 2.37
CA GLY A 357 19.36 7.30 2.31
C GLY A 357 20.65 7.39 1.49
N ALA A 358 21.51 6.41 1.67
CA ALA A 358 22.90 6.38 1.17
C ALA A 358 23.03 6.27 -0.36
N VAL A 359 21.96 6.03 -1.10
CA VAL A 359 21.98 5.77 -2.55
C VAL A 359 21.31 6.89 -3.34
N ALA A 360 21.84 7.20 -4.51
CA ALA A 360 21.22 8.13 -5.45
C ALA A 360 19.97 7.52 -6.11
N LEU A 361 20.06 6.23 -6.52
CA LEU A 361 18.95 5.44 -6.99
C LEU A 361 19.02 4.04 -6.37
N HIS A 362 17.90 3.59 -5.82
CA HIS A 362 17.82 2.23 -5.30
C HIS A 362 17.69 1.22 -6.45
N ARG A 363 18.25 0.03 -6.28
CA ARG A 363 18.19 -1.03 -7.30
C ARG A 363 16.73 -1.35 -7.68
N ASP A 364 15.85 -1.32 -6.70
CA ASP A 364 14.44 -1.54 -6.92
C ASP A 364 13.72 -0.40 -7.64
N ASP A 365 14.29 0.76 -7.75
CA ASP A 365 13.76 1.93 -8.45
C ASP A 365 14.40 2.11 -9.84
N MET A 366 15.06 1.06 -10.37
CA MET A 366 15.74 1.07 -11.68
C MET A 366 15.31 -0.11 -12.54
N ILE A 367 15.35 0.09 -13.85
CA ILE A 367 15.22 -0.94 -14.89
C ILE A 367 16.45 -0.83 -15.79
N VAL A 368 17.19 -1.93 -15.87
CA VAL A 368 18.30 -2.09 -16.83
C VAL A 368 17.70 -2.40 -18.20
N LEU A 369 18.25 -1.75 -19.26
CA LEU A 369 17.77 -1.84 -20.65
C LEU A 369 18.56 -2.91 -21.43
#